data_91d31459c85ad1a811565e708e63b645
#
_entry.id   91d31459c85ad1a811565e708e63b645
#
_cell.length_a   1.000
_cell.length_b   1.000
_cell.length_c   1.000
_cell.angle_alpha   90.00
_cell.angle_beta   90.00
_cell.angle_gamma   90.00
#
_symmetry.space_group_name_H-M   'P 1'
#
loop_
_entity.id
_entity.type
_entity.pdbx_description
1 polymer ?
#
loop_
_entity_poly.entity_id
_entity_poly.type
_entity_poly.pdbx_seq_one_letter_code
_entity_poly.pdbx_strand_id
1 'polypeptide(L)'
;MSQLIGIYGASGFGKEVMPLVRQHYSQLNQDNIVFIDDGGRLEQLDGYKVLSYQQFIQHPATQKAVTVAIADSQVREKLNAKLAQDNIEIINVIANNALQYDNITMGEGSIICGFVHLTSNIKIGKGFHANIYSYIAHDCVIGDFVTFAPRVSCNGNVHIEDHAYIGTGAVLRQGTLDKPLIIGKGAIVGMGAVVTKDVPAGVTVVGNPARPLIKN
;
A
#
# COMPACT_ATOMS: atom_id res chain seq x y z
N MET A 1 -0.13 -28.01 -10.46
CA MET A 1 -0.16 -26.73 -11.17
C MET A 1 1.03 -25.91 -10.68
N SER A 2 1.80 -25.29 -11.58
CA SER A 2 2.95 -24.47 -11.20
C SER A 2 2.48 -23.03 -10.97
N GLN A 3 2.84 -22.43 -9.83
CA GLN A 3 2.49 -21.08 -9.46
C GLN A 3 3.74 -20.18 -9.51
N LEU A 4 3.57 -18.93 -9.95
CA LEU A 4 4.62 -17.90 -9.96
C LEU A 4 4.06 -16.62 -9.32
N ILE A 5 4.73 -16.12 -8.30
CA ILE A 5 4.34 -14.88 -7.60
C ILE A 5 5.33 -13.78 -7.96
N GLY A 6 4.82 -12.66 -8.44
CA GLY A 6 5.60 -11.48 -8.77
C GLY A 6 5.43 -10.36 -7.76
N ILE A 7 6.54 -9.72 -7.40
CA ILE A 7 6.54 -8.43 -6.69
C ILE A 7 6.96 -7.37 -7.70
N TYR A 8 6.02 -6.55 -8.15
CA TYR A 8 6.31 -5.48 -9.09
C TYR A 8 6.96 -4.31 -8.36
N GLY A 9 8.24 -4.10 -8.59
CA GLY A 9 9.10 -3.13 -7.95
C GLY A 9 10.29 -3.77 -7.24
N ALA A 10 11.49 -3.68 -7.85
CA ALA A 10 12.74 -4.23 -7.33
C ALA A 10 13.57 -3.15 -6.60
N SER A 11 12.94 -2.38 -5.71
CA SER A 11 13.56 -1.31 -4.95
C SER A 11 13.38 -1.50 -3.43
N GLY A 12 13.61 -0.47 -2.63
CA GLY A 12 13.55 -0.56 -1.16
C GLY A 12 12.27 -1.19 -0.64
N PHE A 13 11.10 -0.70 -1.07
CA PHE A 13 9.82 -1.24 -0.59
C PHE A 13 9.57 -2.68 -1.10
N GLY A 14 9.96 -2.99 -2.33
CA GLY A 14 9.90 -4.38 -2.83
C GLY A 14 10.70 -5.35 -1.97
N LYS A 15 11.90 -4.94 -1.50
CA LYS A 15 12.71 -5.74 -0.57
C LYS A 15 12.02 -5.97 0.78
N GLU A 16 11.29 -4.97 1.28
CA GLU A 16 10.52 -5.09 2.53
C GLU A 16 9.29 -6.00 2.36
N VAL A 17 8.69 -6.03 1.17
CA VAL A 17 7.52 -6.86 0.85
C VAL A 17 7.89 -8.31 0.57
N MET A 18 9.08 -8.59 0.01
CA MET A 18 9.52 -9.96 -0.32
C MET A 18 9.41 -10.94 0.86
N PRO A 19 9.89 -10.64 2.08
CA PRO A 19 9.70 -11.52 3.24
C PRO A 19 8.23 -11.81 3.56
N LEU A 20 7.35 -10.84 3.36
CA LEU A 20 5.91 -11.00 3.62
C LEU A 20 5.28 -11.96 2.60
N VAL A 21 5.61 -11.78 1.32
CA VAL A 21 5.18 -12.69 0.24
C VAL A 21 5.68 -14.11 0.52
N ARG A 22 6.95 -14.27 0.88
CA ARG A 22 7.51 -15.58 1.23
C ARG A 22 6.82 -16.23 2.43
N GLN A 23 6.41 -15.48 3.43
CA GLN A 23 5.64 -16.01 4.56
C GLN A 23 4.25 -16.45 4.12
N HIS A 24 3.59 -15.68 3.28
CA HIS A 24 2.25 -15.97 2.77
C HIS A 24 2.24 -17.20 1.85
N TYR A 25 3.29 -17.37 1.05
CA TYR A 25 3.48 -18.47 0.10
C TYR A 25 4.60 -19.43 0.54
N SER A 26 4.66 -19.77 1.83
CA SER A 26 5.72 -20.58 2.42
C SER A 26 5.85 -21.98 1.83
N GLN A 27 4.81 -22.48 1.14
CA GLN A 27 4.81 -23.76 0.41
C GLN A 27 5.52 -23.69 -0.94
N LEU A 28 5.78 -22.50 -1.49
CA LEU A 28 6.46 -22.34 -2.77
C LEU A 28 7.98 -22.37 -2.61
N ASN A 29 8.65 -22.92 -3.63
CA ASN A 29 10.09 -22.80 -3.74
C ASN A 29 10.49 -21.36 -4.03
N GLN A 30 11.68 -20.95 -3.61
CA GLN A 30 12.20 -19.59 -3.83
C GLN A 30 12.17 -19.17 -5.30
N ASP A 31 12.44 -20.10 -6.23
CA ASP A 31 12.40 -19.83 -7.68
C ASP A 31 11.01 -19.46 -8.22
N ASN A 32 9.96 -19.70 -7.45
CA ASN A 32 8.58 -19.37 -7.79
C ASN A 32 8.12 -18.00 -7.26
N ILE A 33 9.02 -17.27 -6.61
CA ILE A 33 8.78 -15.90 -6.15
C ILE A 33 9.85 -15.01 -6.79
N VAL A 34 9.42 -13.99 -7.54
CA VAL A 34 10.33 -13.17 -8.34
C VAL A 34 10.02 -11.67 -8.14
N PHE A 35 11.01 -10.82 -8.38
CA PHE A 35 10.75 -9.41 -8.62
C PHE A 35 10.38 -9.17 -10.08
N ILE A 36 9.58 -8.16 -10.32
CA ILE A 36 9.30 -7.64 -11.66
C ILE A 36 9.82 -6.20 -11.74
N ASP A 37 10.69 -5.94 -12.71
CA ASP A 37 11.24 -4.60 -12.93
C ASP A 37 11.55 -4.41 -14.44
N ASP A 38 10.89 -3.43 -15.05
CA ASP A 38 11.09 -3.12 -16.48
C ASP A 38 12.31 -2.22 -16.74
N GLY A 39 13.00 -1.77 -15.66
CA GLY A 39 14.21 -0.95 -15.78
C GLY A 39 15.45 -1.72 -16.28
N GLY A 40 15.41 -3.04 -16.30
CA GLY A 40 16.43 -3.92 -16.89
C GLY A 40 17.83 -3.82 -16.26
N ARG A 41 17.94 -3.32 -15.01
CA ARG A 41 19.23 -3.05 -14.35
C ARG A 41 19.78 -4.24 -13.59
N LEU A 42 18.91 -5.17 -13.20
CA LEU A 42 19.28 -6.29 -12.34
C LEU A 42 18.70 -7.58 -12.88
N GLU A 43 19.48 -8.66 -12.83
CA GLU A 43 19.01 -10.04 -13.09
C GLU A 43 18.62 -10.75 -11.79
N GLN A 44 19.20 -10.30 -10.67
CA GLN A 44 18.93 -10.83 -9.34
C GLN A 44 18.96 -9.71 -8.29
N LEU A 45 18.16 -9.87 -7.25
CA LEU A 45 18.09 -8.99 -6.09
C LEU A 45 17.90 -9.84 -4.83
N ASP A 46 18.82 -9.75 -3.87
CA ASP A 46 18.79 -10.50 -2.60
C ASP A 46 18.56 -12.02 -2.79
N GLY A 47 19.13 -12.61 -3.86
CA GLY A 47 19.02 -14.01 -4.20
C GLY A 47 17.76 -14.40 -4.98
N TYR A 48 16.85 -13.47 -5.26
CA TYR A 48 15.65 -13.70 -6.09
C TYR A 48 15.87 -13.22 -7.52
N LYS A 49 15.28 -13.92 -8.49
CA LYS A 49 15.30 -13.49 -9.90
C LYS A 49 14.54 -12.18 -10.07
N VAL A 50 15.06 -11.33 -10.93
CA VAL A 50 14.35 -10.12 -11.40
C VAL A 50 14.00 -10.35 -12.88
N LEU A 51 12.70 -10.30 -13.18
CA LEU A 51 12.18 -10.48 -14.54
C LEU A 51 11.63 -9.15 -15.02
N SER A 52 11.74 -8.90 -16.34
CA SER A 52 10.86 -7.89 -16.93
C SER A 52 9.42 -8.37 -16.89
N TYR A 53 8.45 -7.46 -17.00
CA TYR A 53 7.05 -7.84 -17.07
C TYR A 53 6.76 -8.81 -18.23
N GLN A 54 7.40 -8.60 -19.38
CA GLN A 54 7.25 -9.50 -20.53
C GLN A 54 7.78 -10.91 -20.23
N GLN A 55 8.93 -11.03 -19.58
CA GLN A 55 9.47 -12.34 -19.17
C GLN A 55 8.54 -13.02 -18.16
N PHE A 56 7.96 -12.25 -17.20
CA PHE A 56 7.00 -12.78 -16.25
C PHE A 56 5.74 -13.32 -16.95
N ILE A 57 5.17 -12.60 -17.91
CA ILE A 57 3.99 -13.05 -18.68
C ILE A 57 4.31 -14.31 -19.49
N GLN A 58 5.50 -14.40 -20.10
CA GLN A 58 5.92 -15.54 -20.92
C GLN A 58 6.36 -16.74 -20.09
N HIS A 59 6.52 -16.59 -18.78
CA HIS A 59 6.92 -17.71 -17.92
C HIS A 59 5.92 -18.86 -18.00
N PRO A 60 6.36 -20.15 -18.05
CA PRO A 60 5.49 -21.30 -18.27
C PRO A 60 4.55 -21.65 -17.10
N ALA A 61 4.62 -20.95 -15.96
CA ALA A 61 3.73 -21.17 -14.83
C ALA A 61 2.26 -21.03 -15.24
N THR A 62 1.42 -21.96 -14.78
CA THR A 62 0.00 -21.99 -15.10
C THR A 62 -0.85 -21.03 -14.29
N GLN A 63 -0.36 -20.61 -13.12
CA GLN A 63 -0.98 -19.61 -12.27
C GLN A 63 0.03 -18.49 -11.99
N LYS A 64 -0.38 -17.26 -12.22
CA LYS A 64 0.44 -16.08 -11.97
C LYS A 64 -0.33 -15.08 -11.12
N ALA A 65 0.32 -14.58 -10.08
CA ALA A 65 -0.24 -13.54 -9.23
C ALA A 65 0.81 -12.47 -8.92
N VAL A 66 0.38 -11.23 -8.74
CA VAL A 66 1.28 -10.09 -8.55
C VAL A 66 0.79 -9.19 -7.43
N THR A 67 1.72 -8.70 -6.62
CA THR A 67 1.54 -7.53 -5.77
C THR A 67 2.40 -6.38 -6.28
N VAL A 68 1.91 -5.13 -6.22
CA VAL A 68 2.63 -3.96 -6.74
C VAL A 68 3.23 -3.17 -5.57
N ALA A 69 4.54 -3.30 -5.38
CA ALA A 69 5.30 -2.67 -4.29
C ALA A 69 5.98 -1.38 -4.76
N ILE A 70 5.22 -0.45 -5.32
CA ILE A 70 5.68 0.85 -5.84
C ILE A 70 5.01 1.98 -5.05
N ALA A 71 5.83 2.91 -4.53
CA ALA A 71 5.35 3.99 -3.67
C ALA A 71 4.49 5.02 -4.42
N ASP A 72 4.80 5.32 -5.69
CA ASP A 72 4.02 6.24 -6.51
C ASP A 72 2.63 5.66 -6.79
N SER A 73 1.59 6.31 -6.29
CA SER A 73 0.22 5.83 -6.35
C SER A 73 -0.36 5.82 -7.77
N GLN A 74 0.06 6.76 -8.63
CA GLN A 74 -0.38 6.84 -10.02
C GLN A 74 0.27 5.74 -10.87
N VAL A 75 1.54 5.45 -10.62
CA VAL A 75 2.24 4.32 -11.25
C VAL A 75 1.61 3.00 -10.79
N ARG A 76 1.31 2.87 -9.50
CA ARG A 76 0.66 1.69 -8.92
C ARG A 76 -0.71 1.43 -9.53
N GLU A 77 -1.53 2.47 -9.70
CA GLU A 77 -2.83 2.36 -10.38
C GLU A 77 -2.69 1.87 -11.82
N LYS A 78 -1.79 2.48 -12.61
CA LYS A 78 -1.54 2.08 -14.00
C LYS A 78 -1.09 0.62 -14.11
N LEU A 79 -0.24 0.16 -13.19
CA LEU A 79 0.22 -1.23 -13.19
C LEU A 79 -0.89 -2.19 -12.78
N ASN A 80 -1.71 -1.85 -11.80
CA ASN A 80 -2.89 -2.66 -11.44
C ASN A 80 -3.87 -2.77 -12.62
N ALA A 81 -4.13 -1.68 -13.33
CA ALA A 81 -4.97 -1.70 -14.53
C ALA A 81 -4.37 -2.59 -15.63
N LYS A 82 -3.05 -2.53 -15.86
CA LYS A 82 -2.34 -3.40 -16.81
C LYS A 82 -2.44 -4.88 -16.43
N LEU A 83 -2.20 -5.22 -15.17
CA LEU A 83 -2.32 -6.59 -14.67
C LEU A 83 -3.73 -7.14 -14.87
N ALA A 84 -4.76 -6.34 -14.57
CA ALA A 84 -6.16 -6.72 -14.77
C ALA A 84 -6.50 -6.95 -16.25
N GLN A 85 -5.99 -6.12 -17.17
CA GLN A 85 -6.15 -6.31 -18.63
C GLN A 85 -5.51 -7.61 -19.12
N ASP A 86 -4.37 -7.99 -18.54
CA ASP A 86 -3.65 -9.22 -18.87
C ASP A 86 -4.17 -10.45 -18.10
N ASN A 87 -5.28 -10.32 -17.35
CA ASN A 87 -5.89 -11.35 -16.51
C ASN A 87 -4.91 -11.96 -15.49
N ILE A 88 -4.00 -11.14 -14.94
CA ILE A 88 -3.10 -11.53 -13.85
C ILE A 88 -3.78 -11.22 -12.52
N GLU A 89 -3.81 -12.21 -11.64
CA GLU A 89 -4.35 -12.05 -10.30
C GLU A 89 -3.58 -10.98 -9.52
N ILE A 90 -4.29 -10.01 -8.95
CA ILE A 90 -3.71 -8.98 -8.08
C ILE A 90 -3.97 -9.39 -6.63
N ILE A 91 -2.91 -9.65 -5.88
CA ILE A 91 -3.01 -10.21 -4.53
C ILE A 91 -2.82 -9.17 -3.43
N ASN A 92 -3.52 -9.38 -2.33
CA ASN A 92 -3.25 -8.71 -1.06
C ASN A 92 -2.11 -9.41 -0.34
N VAL A 93 -1.18 -8.65 0.22
CA VAL A 93 -0.09 -9.17 1.05
C VAL A 93 -0.23 -8.60 2.46
N ILE A 94 -0.53 -9.47 3.42
CA ILE A 94 -0.77 -9.08 4.80
C ILE A 94 0.23 -9.81 5.69
N ALA A 95 1.01 -9.06 6.47
CA ALA A 95 1.96 -9.63 7.40
C ALA A 95 1.25 -10.47 8.47
N ASN A 96 1.82 -11.61 8.85
CA ASN A 96 1.23 -12.51 9.85
C ASN A 96 1.07 -11.86 11.24
N ASN A 97 1.83 -10.81 11.53
CA ASN A 97 1.78 -10.05 12.77
C ASN A 97 1.03 -8.70 12.63
N ALA A 98 0.32 -8.48 11.53
CA ALA A 98 -0.67 -7.42 11.43
C ALA A 98 -1.96 -7.86 12.13
N LEU A 99 -2.60 -6.93 12.84
CA LEU A 99 -3.85 -7.22 13.54
C LEU A 99 -5.03 -6.62 12.79
N GLN A 100 -6.04 -7.43 12.58
CA GLN A 100 -7.31 -7.03 11.99
C GLN A 100 -8.42 -7.47 12.92
N TYR A 101 -9.33 -6.53 13.28
CA TYR A 101 -10.47 -6.82 14.14
C TYR A 101 -11.73 -7.02 13.29
N ASP A 102 -12.84 -6.36 13.64
CA ASP A 102 -14.13 -6.68 13.08
C ASP A 102 -14.57 -5.74 11.93
N ASN A 103 -15.33 -6.28 10.99
CA ASN A 103 -16.00 -5.52 9.94
C ASN A 103 -15.04 -4.70 9.05
N ILE A 104 -13.96 -5.33 8.58
CA ILE A 104 -13.01 -4.72 7.66
C ILE A 104 -13.30 -5.22 6.24
N THR A 105 -13.46 -4.29 5.31
CA THR A 105 -13.48 -4.58 3.87
C THR A 105 -12.26 -3.95 3.22
N MET A 106 -11.61 -4.69 2.32
CA MET A 106 -10.36 -4.26 1.67
C MET A 106 -10.38 -4.65 0.19
N GLY A 107 -10.05 -3.70 -0.67
CA GLY A 107 -9.86 -3.94 -2.09
C GLY A 107 -8.60 -4.75 -2.40
N GLU A 108 -8.49 -5.19 -3.64
CA GLU A 108 -7.34 -5.95 -4.16
C GLU A 108 -6.05 -5.12 -4.20
N GLY A 109 -4.90 -5.77 -4.16
CA GLY A 109 -3.57 -5.16 -4.31
C GLY A 109 -3.08 -4.42 -3.06
N SER A 110 -3.69 -4.62 -1.90
CA SER A 110 -3.27 -3.99 -0.66
C SER A 110 -2.06 -4.67 -0.05
N ILE A 111 -1.13 -3.88 0.53
CA ILE A 111 0.05 -4.36 1.26
C ILE A 111 -0.05 -3.84 2.70
N ILE A 112 -0.19 -4.76 3.65
CA ILE A 112 -0.28 -4.48 5.07
C ILE A 112 0.96 -5.03 5.76
N CYS A 113 1.89 -4.15 6.10
CA CYS A 113 3.16 -4.52 6.72
C CYS A 113 3.01 -4.94 8.18
N GLY A 114 4.11 -5.42 8.76
CA GLY A 114 4.13 -5.89 10.15
C GLY A 114 3.74 -4.82 11.18
N PHE A 115 3.06 -5.26 12.24
CA PHE A 115 2.58 -4.44 13.34
C PHE A 115 1.59 -3.34 12.94
N VAL A 116 0.96 -3.45 11.77
CA VAL A 116 -0.18 -2.61 11.41
C VAL A 116 -1.42 -3.10 12.17
N HIS A 117 -2.21 -2.16 12.69
CA HIS A 117 -3.48 -2.44 13.34
C HIS A 117 -4.64 -1.82 12.55
N LEU A 118 -5.56 -2.65 12.12
CA LEU A 118 -6.85 -2.24 11.56
C LEU A 118 -7.92 -2.61 12.60
N THR A 119 -8.60 -1.61 13.17
CA THR A 119 -9.53 -1.89 14.26
C THR A 119 -10.90 -2.34 13.73
N SER A 120 -11.94 -1.54 13.79
CA SER A 120 -13.29 -2.00 13.43
C SER A 120 -14.03 -1.05 12.50
N ASN A 121 -14.94 -1.61 11.67
CA ASN A 121 -15.78 -0.84 10.74
C ASN A 121 -14.96 -0.01 9.76
N ILE A 122 -13.96 -0.60 9.11
CA ILE A 122 -13.06 0.08 8.20
C ILE A 122 -13.34 -0.37 6.77
N LYS A 123 -13.43 0.61 5.85
CA LYS A 123 -13.51 0.35 4.42
C LYS A 123 -12.23 0.84 3.75
N ILE A 124 -11.55 -0.04 3.04
CA ILE A 124 -10.30 0.24 2.35
C ILE A 124 -10.48 -0.06 0.86
N GLY A 125 -10.12 0.88 0.02
CA GLY A 125 -10.12 0.75 -1.43
C GLY A 125 -8.98 -0.15 -1.96
N LYS A 126 -8.74 -0.09 -3.26
CA LYS A 126 -7.71 -0.89 -3.96
C LYS A 126 -6.31 -0.34 -3.73
N GLY A 127 -5.32 -1.22 -3.80
CA GLY A 127 -3.91 -0.84 -3.83
C GLY A 127 -3.43 -0.04 -2.63
N PHE A 128 -4.03 -0.20 -1.47
CA PHE A 128 -3.63 0.47 -0.24
C PHE A 128 -2.31 -0.06 0.29
N HIS A 129 -1.40 0.82 0.66
CA HIS A 129 -0.16 0.47 1.34
C HIS A 129 -0.15 1.00 2.77
N ALA A 130 -0.04 0.11 3.76
CA ALA A 130 0.20 0.45 5.14
C ALA A 130 1.56 -0.05 5.59
N ASN A 131 2.51 0.88 5.79
CA ASN A 131 3.83 0.55 6.29
C ASN A 131 3.82 0.25 7.81
N ILE A 132 4.93 -0.33 8.26
CA ILE A 132 5.11 -0.85 9.62
C ILE A 132 4.65 0.12 10.72
N TYR A 133 4.04 -0.43 11.79
CA TYR A 133 3.59 0.28 12.98
C TYR A 133 2.52 1.37 12.74
N SER A 134 1.85 1.36 11.60
CA SER A 134 0.71 2.25 11.36
C SER A 134 -0.58 1.65 11.93
N TYR A 135 -1.56 2.51 12.24
CA TYR A 135 -2.88 2.01 12.59
C TYR A 135 -4.01 2.82 11.95
N ILE A 136 -5.13 2.16 11.77
CA ILE A 136 -6.41 2.77 11.41
C ILE A 136 -7.41 2.41 12.50
N ALA A 137 -7.93 3.44 13.17
CA ALA A 137 -8.96 3.29 14.18
C ALA A 137 -10.35 3.14 13.53
N HIS A 138 -11.38 3.07 14.37
CA HIS A 138 -12.74 2.72 14.00
C HIS A 138 -13.41 3.69 13.02
N ASP A 139 -14.35 3.18 12.22
CA ASP A 139 -15.25 3.96 11.36
C ASP A 139 -14.52 4.83 10.32
N CYS A 140 -13.40 4.33 9.79
CA CYS A 140 -12.61 5.02 8.77
C CYS A 140 -12.95 4.52 7.37
N VAL A 141 -12.82 5.44 6.39
CA VAL A 141 -12.94 5.15 4.97
C VAL A 141 -11.64 5.57 4.28
N ILE A 142 -10.97 4.63 3.65
CA ILE A 142 -9.72 4.82 2.93
C ILE A 142 -9.99 4.58 1.45
N GLY A 143 -9.70 5.55 0.61
CA GLY A 143 -9.86 5.47 -0.84
C GLY A 143 -8.83 4.58 -1.53
N ASP A 144 -8.88 4.58 -2.85
CA ASP A 144 -7.98 3.79 -3.69
C ASP A 144 -6.56 4.36 -3.71
N PHE A 145 -5.58 3.49 -3.73
CA PHE A 145 -4.15 3.81 -3.87
C PHE A 145 -3.57 4.76 -2.81
N VAL A 146 -4.20 4.84 -1.65
CA VAL A 146 -3.67 5.58 -0.50
C VAL A 146 -2.41 4.92 0.03
N THR A 147 -1.46 5.71 0.52
CA THR A 147 -0.22 5.23 1.12
C THR A 147 -0.05 5.78 2.53
N PHE A 148 0.12 4.89 3.49
CA PHE A 148 0.61 5.21 4.82
C PHE A 148 2.10 4.87 4.89
N ALA A 149 2.94 5.86 5.12
CA ALA A 149 4.33 5.66 5.50
C ALA A 149 4.42 5.08 6.93
N PRO A 150 5.61 4.66 7.42
CA PRO A 150 5.73 4.08 8.75
C PRO A 150 5.15 4.94 9.88
N ARG A 151 4.53 4.30 10.87
CA ARG A 151 4.03 4.94 12.10
C ARG A 151 2.94 6.00 11.88
N VAL A 152 2.10 5.85 10.88
CA VAL A 152 0.92 6.72 10.73
C VAL A 152 -0.11 6.39 11.80
N SER A 153 -0.61 7.42 12.47
CA SER A 153 -1.65 7.34 13.48
C SER A 153 -2.96 7.90 12.94
N CYS A 154 -3.81 7.04 12.37
CA CYS A 154 -5.12 7.40 11.86
C CYS A 154 -6.18 7.10 12.92
N ASN A 155 -6.68 8.16 13.59
CA ASN A 155 -7.72 8.01 14.60
C ASN A 155 -9.10 7.79 13.97
N GLY A 156 -10.13 7.57 14.80
CA GLY A 156 -11.47 7.19 14.32
C GLY A 156 -12.19 8.27 13.52
N ASN A 157 -13.12 7.83 12.67
CA ASN A 157 -13.93 8.71 11.80
C ASN A 157 -13.08 9.63 10.91
N VAL A 158 -12.12 9.05 10.20
CA VAL A 158 -11.31 9.76 9.20
C VAL A 158 -11.63 9.19 7.82
N HIS A 159 -11.91 10.07 6.86
CA HIS A 159 -12.10 9.71 5.46
C HIS A 159 -10.91 10.21 4.66
N ILE A 160 -10.19 9.32 4.04
CA ILE A 160 -9.02 9.62 3.20
C ILE A 160 -9.39 9.27 1.77
N GLU A 161 -9.35 10.26 0.89
CA GLU A 161 -9.68 10.08 -0.52
C GLU A 161 -8.50 9.48 -1.30
N ASP A 162 -8.77 9.07 -2.56
CA ASP A 162 -7.83 8.37 -3.42
C ASP A 162 -6.48 9.06 -3.53
N HIS A 163 -5.43 8.27 -3.68
CA HIS A 163 -4.05 8.73 -3.93
C HIS A 163 -3.43 9.59 -2.82
N ALA A 164 -4.09 9.78 -1.69
CA ALA A 164 -3.50 10.53 -0.60
C ALA A 164 -2.25 9.82 -0.05
N TYR A 165 -1.24 10.60 0.32
CA TYR A 165 -0.02 10.12 0.95
C TYR A 165 0.07 10.66 2.38
N ILE A 166 0.19 9.76 3.34
CA ILE A 166 0.33 10.12 4.76
C ILE A 166 1.75 9.78 5.19
N GLY A 167 2.53 10.81 5.50
CA GLY A 167 3.95 10.73 5.81
C GLY A 167 4.26 10.07 7.15
N THR A 168 5.49 9.59 7.30
CA THR A 168 5.99 8.90 8.48
C THR A 168 5.68 9.66 9.77
N GLY A 169 5.07 8.96 10.74
CA GLY A 169 4.77 9.53 12.05
C GLY A 169 3.68 10.61 12.07
N ALA A 170 2.96 10.81 10.97
CA ALA A 170 1.84 11.75 10.96
C ALA A 170 0.69 11.27 11.83
N VAL A 171 -0.01 12.23 12.47
CA VAL A 171 -1.16 11.98 13.33
C VAL A 171 -2.38 12.67 12.75
N LEU A 172 -3.43 11.91 12.46
CA LEU A 172 -4.71 12.42 12.00
C LEU A 172 -5.66 12.46 13.19
N ARG A 173 -6.21 13.65 13.50
CA ARG A 173 -7.15 13.85 14.60
C ARG A 173 -8.42 13.03 14.36
N GLN A 174 -9.02 12.52 15.40
CA GLN A 174 -10.33 11.86 15.34
C GLN A 174 -11.41 12.84 14.86
N GLY A 175 -12.22 12.38 13.90
CA GLY A 175 -13.47 13.02 13.52
C GLY A 175 -14.65 12.55 14.36
N THR A 176 -15.86 12.76 13.87
CA THR A 176 -17.11 12.21 14.43
C THR A 176 -17.94 11.61 13.30
N LEU A 177 -18.95 10.82 13.61
CA LEU A 177 -19.86 10.24 12.61
C LEU A 177 -20.49 11.32 11.73
N ASP A 178 -20.93 12.43 12.33
CA ASP A 178 -21.59 13.53 11.62
C ASP A 178 -20.59 14.46 10.94
N LYS A 179 -19.32 14.44 11.37
CA LYS A 179 -18.27 15.30 10.85
C LYS A 179 -16.92 14.57 10.87
N PRO A 180 -16.69 13.66 9.92
CA PRO A 180 -15.40 13.00 9.78
C PRO A 180 -14.30 14.01 9.45
N LEU A 181 -13.05 13.69 9.78
CA LEU A 181 -11.90 14.42 9.26
C LEU A 181 -11.66 13.98 7.81
N ILE A 182 -11.58 14.93 6.89
CA ILE A 182 -11.38 14.64 5.47
C ILE A 182 -9.94 14.91 5.06
N ILE A 183 -9.31 13.94 4.42
CA ILE A 183 -8.04 14.11 3.69
C ILE A 183 -8.36 13.95 2.21
N GLY A 184 -8.32 15.05 1.48
CA GLY A 184 -8.76 15.11 0.08
C GLY A 184 -7.88 14.33 -0.88
N LYS A 185 -8.43 14.03 -2.06
CA LYS A 185 -7.77 13.26 -3.13
C LYS A 185 -6.40 13.81 -3.48
N GLY A 186 -5.38 12.92 -3.49
CA GLY A 186 -4.01 13.29 -3.81
C GLY A 186 -3.36 14.26 -2.81
N ALA A 187 -3.96 14.50 -1.64
CA ALA A 187 -3.33 15.31 -0.60
C ALA A 187 -2.09 14.63 -0.04
N ILE A 188 -1.11 15.43 0.37
CA ILE A 188 0.13 14.96 0.99
C ILE A 188 0.19 15.49 2.42
N VAL A 189 0.18 14.58 3.37
CA VAL A 189 0.48 14.89 4.77
C VAL A 189 1.96 14.62 5.00
N GLY A 190 2.74 15.66 5.28
CA GLY A 190 4.18 15.54 5.52
C GLY A 190 4.51 14.74 6.78
N MET A 191 5.74 14.22 6.84
CA MET A 191 6.21 13.46 8.00
C MET A 191 6.08 14.24 9.30
N GLY A 192 5.64 13.58 10.37
CA GLY A 192 5.47 14.19 11.70
C GLY A 192 4.37 15.24 11.80
N ALA A 193 3.56 15.43 10.75
CA ALA A 193 2.49 16.43 10.80
C ALA A 193 1.33 15.98 11.71
N VAL A 194 0.74 16.94 12.43
CA VAL A 194 -0.46 16.73 13.27
C VAL A 194 -1.64 17.43 12.61
N VAL A 195 -2.47 16.63 11.93
CA VAL A 195 -3.63 17.14 11.18
C VAL A 195 -4.82 17.30 12.10
N THR A 196 -5.26 18.55 12.26
CA THR A 196 -6.38 18.91 13.14
C THR A 196 -7.59 19.46 12.38
N LYS A 197 -7.50 19.66 11.07
CA LYS A 197 -8.55 20.17 10.18
C LYS A 197 -8.49 19.40 8.85
N ASP A 198 -9.57 19.47 8.09
CA ASP A 198 -9.61 18.89 6.75
C ASP A 198 -8.47 19.40 5.88
N VAL A 199 -7.96 18.51 5.03
CA VAL A 199 -6.91 18.82 4.05
C VAL A 199 -7.54 18.77 2.67
N PRO A 200 -7.57 19.89 1.92
CA PRO A 200 -8.14 19.91 0.57
C PRO A 200 -7.38 19.00 -0.40
N ALA A 201 -8.07 18.59 -1.48
CA ALA A 201 -7.47 17.75 -2.51
C ALA A 201 -6.21 18.38 -3.13
N GLY A 202 -5.16 17.59 -3.33
CA GLY A 202 -3.88 17.99 -3.92
C GLY A 202 -3.02 18.90 -3.05
N VAL A 203 -3.46 19.24 -1.83
CA VAL A 203 -2.70 20.15 -0.94
C VAL A 203 -1.66 19.33 -0.15
N THR A 204 -0.45 19.88 -0.05
CA THR A 204 0.56 19.39 0.89
C THR A 204 0.47 20.15 2.20
N VAL A 205 0.37 19.43 3.33
CA VAL A 205 0.38 20.01 4.68
C VAL A 205 1.54 19.49 5.50
N VAL A 206 2.13 20.33 6.35
CA VAL A 206 3.28 19.98 7.22
C VAL A 206 3.14 20.64 8.59
N GLY A 207 3.83 20.08 9.58
CA GLY A 207 4.00 20.68 10.90
C GLY A 207 2.95 20.29 11.94
N ASN A 208 3.07 20.88 13.14
CA ASN A 208 2.17 20.69 14.28
C ASN A 208 1.75 22.05 14.84
N PRO A 209 0.48 22.47 14.70
CA PRO A 209 -0.54 21.84 13.88
C PRO A 209 -0.24 21.96 12.37
N ALA A 210 -0.71 20.99 11.59
CA ALA A 210 -0.47 20.95 10.14
C ALA A 210 -1.02 22.19 9.43
N ARG A 211 -0.23 22.74 8.51
CA ARG A 211 -0.56 23.90 7.67
C ARG A 211 -0.14 23.64 6.23
N PRO A 212 -0.82 24.22 5.23
CA PRO A 212 -0.40 24.14 3.85
C PRO A 212 1.07 24.56 3.66
N LEU A 213 1.81 23.74 2.92
CA LEU A 213 3.18 24.05 2.53
C LEU A 213 3.17 25.06 1.39
N ILE A 214 3.58 26.30 1.67
CA ILE A 214 3.74 27.33 0.65
C ILE A 214 5.09 27.08 -0.03
N LYS A 215 5.06 26.75 -1.31
CA LYS A 215 6.27 26.70 -2.13
C LYS A 215 6.62 28.13 -2.53
N ASN A 216 7.73 28.64 -2.03
CA ASN A 216 8.31 29.90 -2.51
C ASN A 216 8.85 29.72 -3.93
#